data_88afbb8b5f697465d3d253a3fa05ec6b
#
_entry.id   88afbb8b5f697465d3d253a3fa05ec6b
#
_cell.length_a   1.000
_cell.length_b   1.000
_cell.length_c   1.000
_cell.angle_alpha   90.00
_cell.angle_beta   90.00
_cell.angle_gamma   90.00
#
_symmetry.space_group_name_H-M   'P 1'
#
loop_
_entity.id
_entity.type
_entity.pdbx_description
1 polymer ?
#
loop_
_entity_poly.entity_id
_entity_poly.type
_entity_poly.pdbx_seq_one_letter_code
_entity_poly.pdbx_strand_id
1 'polypeptide(L)'
;MKRLAGLLAAGLMLVFSAPAPARDMSSLYDGATLQTWQSRYRSGVLRNYTEIILPQLTNEERRALSDVQFAFPLLSPDKQPFAFYATHPPPTVNLPVLSLKFFDDFSVALAWLSRHGYGLDTAYDYLSMLKYADASEFGGRYPPPLEALQIPKDALKEPDVANLADKIFDSAIGFVMLHELGHIRFRHPGNGPEVPSDISRANEEAADKFALEILRRTETAPSGMAFLFLAFVYGAQNRGDFGNAADYQRALQHATHPLSEARMQTLANELRDAADDFARNETDQDAGRKAILFIAGQLSLAAQILADPDLQRLIDQIGRTTTIAMLAPRRPGETAAPAKTSGVVASAGPFDGSYKGEIGLPDGSVAISTVLKRQGNHVTGEYFYGAGRGTLAGIVDKGALVFEWTEGPDHGHGVFRPGPAADSFSGNWGFGDSDSDGGSWTGRR
;
A
#
# COMPACT_ATOMS: atom_id res chain seq x y z
N MET A 1 -42.98 -60.09 17.16
CA MET A 1 -41.54 -59.95 16.93
C MET A 1 -41.35 -58.76 15.99
N LYS A 2 -41.10 -57.55 16.56
CA LYS A 2 -40.88 -56.31 15.82
C LYS A 2 -39.38 -55.98 15.88
N ARG A 3 -38.71 -55.94 14.74
CA ARG A 3 -37.30 -55.52 14.63
C ARG A 3 -37.27 -53.99 14.53
N LEU A 4 -36.67 -53.32 15.52
CA LEU A 4 -36.26 -51.94 15.42
C LEU A 4 -35.01 -51.84 14.56
N ALA A 5 -35.05 -51.09 13.48
CA ALA A 5 -33.89 -50.63 12.73
C ALA A 5 -33.47 -49.25 13.28
N GLY A 6 -32.33 -49.24 13.93
CA GLY A 6 -31.72 -47.98 14.36
C GLY A 6 -31.04 -47.28 13.19
N LEU A 7 -31.46 -46.09 12.83
CA LEU A 7 -30.74 -45.15 11.98
C LEU A 7 -29.67 -44.44 12.84
N LEU A 8 -28.41 -44.72 12.61
CA LEU A 8 -27.31 -43.86 13.04
C LEU A 8 -27.25 -42.64 12.11
N ALA A 9 -27.70 -41.51 12.56
CA ALA A 9 -27.43 -40.22 11.93
C ALA A 9 -26.00 -39.83 12.28
N ALA A 10 -25.06 -40.03 11.34
CA ALA A 10 -23.74 -39.43 11.44
C ALA A 10 -23.87 -37.92 11.17
N GLY A 11 -23.89 -37.14 12.25
CA GLY A 11 -23.81 -35.69 12.17
C GLY A 11 -22.44 -35.27 11.63
N LEU A 12 -22.41 -34.86 10.38
CA LEU A 12 -21.26 -34.19 9.76
C LEU A 12 -21.14 -32.81 10.44
N MET A 13 -20.28 -32.69 11.45
CA MET A 13 -19.87 -31.39 11.98
C MET A 13 -19.03 -30.70 10.89
N LEU A 14 -19.67 -29.82 10.14
CA LEU A 14 -18.97 -28.81 9.36
C LEU A 14 -18.25 -27.87 10.35
N VAL A 15 -16.96 -28.12 10.56
CA VAL A 15 -16.10 -27.16 11.22
C VAL A 15 -15.96 -25.97 10.29
N PHE A 16 -16.81 -24.98 10.49
CA PHE A 16 -16.62 -23.66 9.89
C PHE A 16 -15.34 -23.08 10.51
N SER A 17 -14.24 -23.11 9.76
CA SER A 17 -13.08 -22.32 10.12
C SER A 17 -13.52 -20.86 10.10
N ALA A 18 -13.66 -20.26 11.29
CA ALA A 18 -13.85 -18.82 11.39
C ALA A 18 -12.64 -18.15 10.69
N PRO A 19 -12.85 -17.01 10.00
CA PRO A 19 -11.73 -16.24 9.50
C PRO A 19 -10.74 -16.01 10.65
N ALA A 20 -9.45 -16.11 10.37
CA ALA A 20 -8.44 -15.87 11.39
C ALA A 20 -8.70 -14.47 11.99
N PRO A 21 -8.82 -14.35 13.32
CA PRO A 21 -9.08 -13.05 13.94
C PRO A 21 -7.98 -12.09 13.55
N ALA A 22 -8.34 -10.83 13.32
CA ALA A 22 -7.36 -9.76 13.10
C ALA A 22 -6.32 -9.81 14.23
N ARG A 23 -5.03 -9.72 13.89
CA ARG A 23 -3.95 -9.82 14.88
C ARG A 23 -3.97 -8.63 15.82
N ASP A 24 -3.81 -8.86 17.10
CA ASP A 24 -3.66 -7.80 18.11
C ASP A 24 -2.28 -7.14 17.96
N MET A 25 -2.24 -5.94 17.36
CA MET A 25 -1.02 -5.16 17.17
C MET A 25 -0.86 -4.03 18.22
N SER A 26 -1.63 -4.08 19.31
CA SER A 26 -1.54 -3.08 20.38
C SER A 26 -0.15 -2.97 21.02
N SER A 27 0.69 -4.00 20.87
CA SER A 27 2.06 -4.01 21.37
C SER A 27 3.07 -3.21 20.53
N LEU A 28 2.66 -2.62 19.39
CA LEU A 28 3.51 -1.70 18.60
C LEU A 28 4.03 -0.53 19.45
N TYR A 29 3.17 0.01 20.30
CA TYR A 29 3.52 1.08 21.23
C TYR A 29 2.98 0.79 22.63
N ASP A 30 3.72 1.18 23.65
CA ASP A 30 3.22 1.10 25.02
C ASP A 30 2.13 2.16 25.28
N GLY A 31 1.31 1.91 26.32
CA GLY A 31 0.19 2.78 26.65
C GLY A 31 0.61 4.20 27.05
N ALA A 32 1.78 4.37 27.68
CA ALA A 32 2.28 5.70 28.06
C ALA A 32 2.68 6.52 26.84
N THR A 33 3.32 5.89 25.84
CA THR A 33 3.61 6.50 24.55
C THR A 33 2.32 6.97 23.87
N LEU A 34 1.32 6.11 23.75
CA LEU A 34 0.05 6.47 23.11
C LEU A 34 -0.66 7.62 23.86
N GLN A 35 -0.69 7.60 25.19
CA GLN A 35 -1.27 8.69 26.00
C GLN A 35 -0.55 10.01 25.79
N THR A 36 0.78 10.00 25.69
CA THR A 36 1.58 11.20 25.43
C THR A 36 1.23 11.84 24.08
N TRP A 37 1.01 11.02 23.04
CA TRP A 37 0.70 11.52 21.70
C TRP A 37 -0.78 11.87 21.50
N GLN A 38 -1.69 11.34 22.31
CA GLN A 38 -3.14 11.56 22.16
C GLN A 38 -3.52 13.04 22.14
N SER A 39 -3.02 13.83 23.10
CA SER A 39 -3.34 15.28 23.18
C SER A 39 -2.75 16.06 22.00
N ARG A 40 -1.56 15.69 21.51
CA ARG A 40 -0.92 16.31 20.35
C ARG A 40 -1.73 16.06 19.07
N TYR A 41 -2.08 14.80 18.78
CA TYR A 41 -2.88 14.47 17.59
C TYR A 41 -4.27 15.12 17.68
N ARG A 42 -4.93 15.04 18.83
CA ARG A 42 -6.21 15.71 19.03
C ARG A 42 -6.13 17.20 18.70
N SER A 43 -5.15 17.90 19.25
CA SER A 43 -4.99 19.33 19.02
C SER A 43 -4.68 19.66 17.55
N GLY A 44 -3.82 18.89 16.89
CA GLY A 44 -3.46 19.07 15.47
C GLY A 44 -4.67 18.84 14.57
N VAL A 45 -5.35 17.70 14.71
CA VAL A 45 -6.52 17.36 13.90
C VAL A 45 -7.65 18.36 14.07
N LEU A 46 -7.99 18.74 15.32
CA LEU A 46 -9.07 19.70 15.56
C LEU A 46 -8.72 21.09 15.03
N ARG A 47 -7.48 21.51 15.11
CA ARG A 47 -7.01 22.78 14.52
C ARG A 47 -7.15 22.72 13.00
N ASN A 48 -6.65 21.68 12.33
CA ASN A 48 -6.76 21.52 10.87
C ASN A 48 -8.23 21.50 10.43
N TYR A 49 -9.09 20.79 11.17
CA TYR A 49 -10.52 20.81 10.89
C TYR A 49 -11.13 22.21 11.00
N THR A 50 -10.84 22.93 12.09
CA THR A 50 -11.48 24.22 12.39
C THR A 50 -10.94 25.36 11.53
N GLU A 51 -9.62 25.39 11.30
CA GLU A 51 -8.94 26.52 10.66
C GLU A 51 -8.80 26.33 9.15
N ILE A 52 -8.71 25.11 8.66
CA ILE A 52 -8.47 24.81 7.24
C ILE A 52 -9.73 24.27 6.56
N ILE A 53 -10.35 23.21 7.11
CA ILE A 53 -11.43 22.49 6.45
C ILE A 53 -12.77 23.21 6.61
N LEU A 54 -13.17 23.54 7.83
CA LEU A 54 -14.46 24.12 8.13
C LEU A 54 -14.76 25.41 7.34
N PRO A 55 -13.80 26.31 7.07
CA PRO A 55 -14.02 27.48 6.21
C PRO A 55 -14.36 27.13 4.77
N GLN A 56 -13.89 26.00 4.26
CA GLN A 56 -14.09 25.56 2.87
C GLN A 56 -15.40 24.79 2.65
N LEU A 57 -16.08 24.41 3.72
CA LEU A 57 -17.36 23.73 3.61
C LEU A 57 -18.46 24.71 3.17
N THR A 58 -19.33 24.27 2.28
CA THR A 58 -20.54 24.99 1.93
C THR A 58 -21.51 25.07 3.12
N ASN A 59 -22.51 25.94 3.05
CA ASN A 59 -23.52 26.04 4.10
C ASN A 59 -24.33 24.74 4.30
N GLU A 60 -24.50 23.96 3.25
CA GLU A 60 -25.17 22.65 3.32
C GLU A 60 -24.29 21.64 4.06
N GLU A 61 -23.03 21.56 3.68
CA GLU A 61 -22.04 20.67 4.31
C GLU A 61 -21.86 20.99 5.80
N ARG A 62 -21.73 22.27 6.15
CA ARG A 62 -21.64 22.71 7.55
C ARG A 62 -22.88 22.31 8.37
N ARG A 63 -24.07 22.43 7.78
CA ARG A 63 -25.30 21.98 8.47
C ARG A 63 -25.36 20.47 8.65
N ALA A 64 -24.95 19.71 7.63
CA ALA A 64 -24.91 18.25 7.70
C ALA A 64 -23.89 17.72 8.70
N LEU A 65 -22.82 18.48 8.96
CA LEU A 65 -21.69 18.11 9.84
C LEU A 65 -21.71 18.90 11.18
N SER A 66 -22.80 19.63 11.50
CA SER A 66 -22.86 20.51 12.67
C SER A 66 -22.62 19.82 14.01
N ASP A 67 -23.08 18.57 14.12
CA ASP A 67 -23.07 17.78 15.35
C ASP A 67 -21.93 16.74 15.39
N VAL A 68 -21.01 16.81 14.41
CA VAL A 68 -19.90 15.87 14.33
C VAL A 68 -18.97 15.97 15.52
N GLN A 69 -18.59 14.83 16.05
CA GLN A 69 -17.63 14.70 17.12
C GLN A 69 -16.36 14.02 16.60
N PHE A 70 -15.23 14.30 17.27
CA PHE A 70 -13.95 13.63 16.99
C PHE A 70 -13.51 12.88 18.24
N ALA A 71 -13.29 11.57 18.11
CA ALA A 71 -12.80 10.72 19.17
C ALA A 71 -11.38 10.21 18.84
N PHE A 72 -10.55 10.15 19.87
CA PHE A 72 -9.17 9.70 19.79
C PHE A 72 -8.93 8.57 20.79
N PRO A 73 -9.59 7.39 20.62
CA PRO A 73 -9.33 6.25 21.50
C PRO A 73 -7.87 5.81 21.36
N LEU A 74 -7.27 5.26 22.41
CA LEU A 74 -5.88 4.78 22.32
C LEU A 74 -5.75 3.66 21.29
N LEU A 75 -6.73 2.75 21.24
CA LEU A 75 -6.76 1.61 20.33
C LEU A 75 -8.09 1.59 19.57
N SER A 76 -8.08 1.02 18.38
CA SER A 76 -9.29 0.59 17.66
C SER A 76 -9.88 -0.69 18.28
N PRO A 77 -11.16 -1.03 18.02
CA PRO A 77 -11.76 -2.26 18.51
C PRO A 77 -11.00 -3.54 18.10
N ASP A 78 -10.45 -3.56 16.90
CA ASP A 78 -9.66 -4.66 16.34
C ASP A 78 -8.16 -4.56 16.67
N LYS A 79 -7.75 -3.47 17.35
CA LYS A 79 -6.36 -3.20 17.77
C LYS A 79 -5.36 -3.21 16.62
N GLN A 80 -5.82 -2.81 15.42
CA GLN A 80 -4.99 -2.70 14.23
C GLN A 80 -4.50 -1.27 14.02
N PRO A 81 -3.29 -1.06 13.44
CA PRO A 81 -2.79 0.28 13.14
C PRO A 81 -3.41 0.90 11.88
N PHE A 82 -4.33 0.21 11.20
CA PHE A 82 -4.94 0.65 9.94
C PHE A 82 -6.42 1.03 10.12
N ALA A 83 -6.89 1.21 11.34
CA ALA A 83 -8.30 1.44 11.61
C ALA A 83 -8.61 2.93 11.79
N PHE A 84 -9.51 3.42 10.96
CA PHE A 84 -10.20 4.70 11.07
C PHE A 84 -11.67 4.44 10.73
N TYR A 85 -12.61 5.10 11.38
CA TYR A 85 -14.02 4.79 11.15
C TYR A 85 -14.98 5.87 11.67
N ALA A 86 -16.11 6.02 11.00
CA ALA A 86 -17.23 6.81 11.50
C ALA A 86 -18.22 5.94 12.29
N THR A 87 -18.87 6.53 13.30
CA THR A 87 -19.95 5.89 14.08
C THR A 87 -21.17 6.79 14.18
N HIS A 88 -22.36 6.18 14.34
CA HIS A 88 -23.65 6.85 14.54
C HIS A 88 -24.53 6.05 15.48
N PRO A 89 -25.43 6.69 16.25
CA PRO A 89 -25.37 8.02 16.86
C PRO A 89 -24.51 8.04 18.12
N PRO A 90 -23.88 9.14 18.52
CA PRO A 90 -23.77 10.42 17.79
C PRO A 90 -22.82 10.31 16.59
N PRO A 91 -22.89 11.22 15.60
CA PRO A 91 -21.99 11.22 14.45
C PRO A 91 -20.56 11.50 14.93
N THR A 92 -19.68 10.52 14.85
CA THR A 92 -18.34 10.59 15.42
C THR A 92 -17.30 10.05 14.44
N VAL A 93 -16.29 10.83 14.14
CA VAL A 93 -15.07 10.39 13.45
C VAL A 93 -14.09 9.85 14.49
N ASN A 94 -13.77 8.58 14.39
CA ASN A 94 -12.85 7.90 15.29
C ASN A 94 -11.46 7.79 14.64
N LEU A 95 -10.46 8.38 15.28
CA LEU A 95 -9.06 8.41 14.87
C LEU A 95 -8.21 7.77 15.98
N PRO A 96 -8.06 6.44 16.03
CA PRO A 96 -7.31 5.75 17.06
C PRO A 96 -5.85 6.23 17.12
N VAL A 97 -5.34 6.47 18.33
CA VAL A 97 -3.98 6.99 18.54
C VAL A 97 -2.92 6.00 18.05
N LEU A 98 -3.18 4.69 18.19
CA LEU A 98 -2.32 3.64 17.61
C LEU A 98 -2.14 3.85 16.10
N SER A 99 -3.24 4.08 15.38
CA SER A 99 -3.22 4.29 13.92
C SER A 99 -2.51 5.60 13.57
N LEU A 100 -2.84 6.70 14.26
CA LEU A 100 -2.17 7.98 14.04
C LEU A 100 -0.66 7.88 14.27
N LYS A 101 -0.24 7.24 15.38
CA LYS A 101 1.18 7.10 15.71
C LYS A 101 1.91 6.21 14.72
N PHE A 102 1.26 5.15 14.25
CA PHE A 102 1.82 4.27 13.23
C PHE A 102 2.08 5.02 11.92
N PHE A 103 1.08 5.76 11.42
CA PHE A 103 1.22 6.53 10.17
C PHE A 103 2.17 7.72 10.31
N ASP A 104 2.26 8.35 11.49
CA ASP A 104 3.26 9.38 11.80
C ASP A 104 4.68 8.82 11.65
N ASP A 105 5.00 7.73 12.37
CA ASP A 105 6.30 7.07 12.28
C ASP A 105 6.59 6.52 10.88
N PHE A 106 5.58 5.99 10.19
CA PHE A 106 5.72 5.49 8.83
C PHE A 106 6.02 6.62 7.85
N SER A 107 5.37 7.78 8.01
CA SER A 107 5.64 8.99 7.22
C SER A 107 7.07 9.50 7.41
N VAL A 108 7.58 9.49 8.64
CA VAL A 108 8.99 9.83 8.94
C VAL A 108 9.93 8.84 8.25
N ALA A 109 9.63 7.54 8.31
CA ALA A 109 10.44 6.53 7.64
C ALA A 109 10.48 6.73 6.12
N LEU A 110 9.32 6.93 5.48
CA LEU A 110 9.24 7.18 4.05
C LEU A 110 9.99 8.46 3.64
N ALA A 111 9.83 9.54 4.42
CA ALA A 111 10.51 10.80 4.16
C ALA A 111 12.03 10.65 4.26
N TRP A 112 12.52 9.99 5.30
CA TRP A 112 13.95 9.78 5.49
C TRP A 112 14.54 8.88 4.40
N LEU A 113 13.92 7.74 4.10
CA LEU A 113 14.36 6.84 3.03
C LEU A 113 14.45 7.59 1.70
N SER A 114 13.39 8.32 1.34
CA SER A 114 13.33 9.10 0.10
C SER A 114 14.42 10.18 0.03
N ARG A 115 14.61 10.97 1.09
CA ARG A 115 15.60 12.07 1.12
C ARG A 115 17.03 11.59 1.06
N HIS A 116 17.30 10.39 1.56
CA HIS A 116 18.63 9.78 1.53
C HIS A 116 18.85 8.87 0.31
N GLY A 117 17.90 8.81 -0.64
CA GLY A 117 18.01 8.02 -1.86
C GLY A 117 17.98 6.51 -1.62
N TYR A 118 17.32 6.08 -0.54
CA TYR A 118 17.02 4.67 -0.30
C TYR A 118 15.72 4.25 -0.98
N GLY A 119 15.60 2.96 -1.33
CA GLY A 119 14.36 2.40 -1.85
C GLY A 119 13.25 2.38 -0.81
N LEU A 120 12.00 2.56 -1.24
CA LEU A 120 10.83 2.46 -0.38
C LEU A 120 10.31 1.02 -0.24
N ASP A 121 10.89 0.08 -0.97
CA ASP A 121 10.56 -1.34 -0.95
C ASP A 121 10.66 -1.94 0.46
N THR A 122 11.68 -1.57 1.24
CA THR A 122 11.82 -2.02 2.64
C THR A 122 10.67 -1.59 3.53
N ALA A 123 10.08 -0.42 3.28
CA ALA A 123 8.90 0.05 4.01
C ALA A 123 7.67 -0.81 3.68
N TYR A 124 7.49 -1.21 2.43
CA TYR A 124 6.40 -2.10 2.02
C TYR A 124 6.64 -3.55 2.46
N ASP A 125 7.88 -4.04 2.43
CA ASP A 125 8.26 -5.33 2.99
C ASP A 125 7.96 -5.41 4.49
N TYR A 126 8.17 -4.31 5.23
CA TYR A 126 7.80 -4.20 6.64
C TYR A 126 6.28 -4.35 6.85
N LEU A 127 5.46 -3.69 6.03
CA LEU A 127 4.00 -3.81 6.11
C LEU A 127 3.56 -5.26 5.83
N SER A 128 4.14 -5.89 4.81
CA SER A 128 3.88 -7.29 4.47
C SER A 128 4.34 -8.24 5.60
N MET A 129 5.47 -7.96 6.22
CA MET A 129 5.96 -8.73 7.39
C MET A 129 4.96 -8.63 8.55
N LEU A 130 4.47 -7.44 8.88
CA LEU A 130 3.49 -7.24 9.96
C LEU A 130 2.21 -8.05 9.74
N LYS A 131 1.82 -8.29 8.50
CA LYS A 131 0.67 -9.10 8.14
C LYS A 131 0.81 -10.55 8.60
N TYR A 132 2.03 -11.11 8.65
CA TYR A 132 2.28 -12.54 8.93
C TYR A 132 3.04 -12.81 10.22
N ALA A 133 3.87 -11.90 10.66
CA ALA A 133 4.69 -12.08 11.85
C ALA A 133 3.85 -12.12 13.13
N ASP A 134 4.33 -12.85 14.14
CA ASP A 134 3.76 -12.86 15.48
C ASP A 134 4.64 -12.06 16.44
N ALA A 135 4.03 -11.36 17.42
CA ALA A 135 4.78 -10.56 18.38
C ALA A 135 5.84 -11.37 19.15
N SER A 136 5.62 -12.68 19.35
CA SER A 136 6.59 -13.57 20.01
C SER A 136 7.92 -13.69 19.25
N GLU A 137 7.90 -13.50 17.92
CA GLU A 137 9.11 -13.48 17.08
C GLU A 137 10.01 -12.28 17.40
N PHE A 138 9.46 -11.24 18.05
CA PHE A 138 10.12 -9.99 18.40
C PHE A 138 10.19 -9.77 19.92
N GLY A 139 10.17 -10.85 20.70
CA GLY A 139 10.20 -10.75 22.18
C GLY A 139 8.91 -10.25 22.82
N GLY A 140 7.77 -10.44 22.14
CA GLY A 140 6.43 -10.11 22.65
C GLY A 140 5.92 -8.72 22.26
N ARG A 141 6.66 -7.97 21.43
CA ARG A 141 6.29 -6.62 20.97
C ARG A 141 6.59 -6.47 19.49
N TYR A 142 5.62 -6.04 18.70
CA TYR A 142 5.88 -5.65 17.32
C TYR A 142 6.82 -4.43 17.27
N PRO A 143 7.84 -4.44 16.41
CA PRO A 143 8.73 -3.29 16.25
C PRO A 143 7.98 -2.18 15.48
N PRO A 144 7.95 -0.92 16.00
CA PRO A 144 7.38 0.21 15.29
C PRO A 144 8.14 0.52 13.99
N PRO A 145 7.56 1.29 13.03
CA PRO A 145 8.18 1.59 11.74
C PRO A 145 9.61 2.11 11.83
N LEU A 146 9.87 3.08 12.72
CA LEU A 146 11.21 3.68 12.85
C LEU A 146 12.25 2.70 13.37
N GLU A 147 11.86 1.79 14.26
CA GLU A 147 12.74 0.75 14.80
C GLU A 147 13.00 -0.33 13.76
N ALA A 148 11.93 -0.85 13.14
CA ALA A 148 12.02 -1.92 12.14
C ALA A 148 12.86 -1.51 10.93
N LEU A 149 12.65 -0.30 10.42
CA LEU A 149 13.33 0.25 9.26
C LEU A 149 14.66 0.94 9.60
N GLN A 150 15.12 0.83 10.85
CA GLN A 150 16.40 1.36 11.33
C GLN A 150 16.59 2.86 11.03
N ILE A 151 15.51 3.64 11.13
CA ILE A 151 15.56 5.08 10.90
C ILE A 151 16.31 5.76 12.07
N PRO A 152 17.26 6.66 11.81
CA PRO A 152 17.99 7.37 12.86
C PRO A 152 17.05 8.13 13.79
N LYS A 153 17.33 8.09 15.11
CA LYS A 153 16.49 8.77 16.13
C LYS A 153 16.43 10.29 15.94
N ASP A 154 17.37 10.84 15.22
CA ASP A 154 17.47 12.28 14.93
C ASP A 154 17.04 12.64 13.50
N ALA A 155 16.40 11.72 12.77
CA ALA A 155 15.91 11.96 11.41
C ALA A 155 15.07 13.26 11.29
N LEU A 156 14.23 13.55 12.28
CA LEU A 156 13.42 14.78 12.32
C LEU A 156 14.21 16.06 12.61
N LYS A 157 15.52 15.99 12.93
CA LYS A 157 16.38 17.19 13.01
C LYS A 157 16.76 17.70 11.61
N GLU A 158 16.57 16.91 10.59
CA GLU A 158 16.77 17.28 9.20
C GLU A 158 15.51 17.99 8.69
N PRO A 159 15.57 19.31 8.37
CA PRO A 159 14.35 20.07 8.01
C PRO A 159 13.63 19.50 6.80
N ASP A 160 14.35 19.00 5.80
CA ASP A 160 13.75 18.41 4.59
C ASP A 160 13.02 17.12 4.86
N VAL A 161 13.53 16.29 5.80
CA VAL A 161 12.87 15.07 6.26
C VAL A 161 11.62 15.44 7.06
N ALA A 162 11.73 16.34 8.03
CA ALA A 162 10.60 16.79 8.84
C ALA A 162 9.47 17.36 7.98
N ASN A 163 9.79 18.29 7.07
CA ASN A 163 8.80 18.90 6.17
C ASN A 163 8.11 17.88 5.26
N LEU A 164 8.85 16.90 4.74
CA LEU A 164 8.26 15.85 3.89
C LEU A 164 7.41 14.89 4.72
N ALA A 165 7.85 14.49 5.91
CA ALA A 165 7.11 13.65 6.83
C ALA A 165 5.77 14.28 7.22
N ASP A 166 5.79 15.58 7.62
CA ASP A 166 4.58 16.32 7.95
C ASP A 166 3.62 16.39 6.74
N LYS A 167 4.12 16.67 5.53
CA LYS A 167 3.28 16.69 4.31
C LYS A 167 2.62 15.34 4.04
N ILE A 168 3.36 14.24 4.17
CA ILE A 168 2.83 12.88 3.98
C ILE A 168 1.78 12.59 5.04
N PHE A 169 2.09 12.81 6.31
CA PHE A 169 1.19 12.52 7.43
C PHE A 169 -0.08 13.37 7.39
N ASP A 170 0.05 14.69 7.31
CA ASP A 170 -1.08 15.61 7.35
C ASP A 170 -2.04 15.38 6.17
N SER A 171 -1.53 15.12 4.96
CA SER A 171 -2.38 14.85 3.81
C SER A 171 -3.02 13.46 3.85
N ALA A 172 -2.35 12.44 4.39
CA ALA A 172 -2.94 11.13 4.61
C ALA A 172 -4.09 11.18 5.63
N ILE A 173 -3.84 11.78 6.79
CA ILE A 173 -4.85 11.89 7.85
C ILE A 173 -5.94 12.88 7.48
N GLY A 174 -5.62 13.94 6.73
CA GLY A 174 -6.60 14.86 6.15
C GLY A 174 -7.56 14.14 5.21
N PHE A 175 -7.05 13.30 4.30
CA PHE A 175 -7.89 12.47 3.43
C PHE A 175 -8.79 11.52 4.23
N VAL A 176 -8.23 10.77 5.18
CA VAL A 176 -9.00 9.86 6.04
C VAL A 176 -10.12 10.59 6.78
N MET A 177 -9.79 11.68 7.44
CA MET A 177 -10.76 12.47 8.20
C MET A 177 -11.89 12.97 7.30
N LEU A 178 -11.57 13.47 6.12
CA LEU A 178 -12.55 13.95 5.14
C LEU A 178 -13.41 12.81 4.58
N HIS A 179 -12.83 11.63 4.36
CA HIS A 179 -13.53 10.44 3.97
C HIS A 179 -14.57 10.01 5.03
N GLU A 180 -14.18 9.97 6.30
CA GLU A 180 -15.09 9.67 7.40
C GLU A 180 -16.20 10.73 7.55
N LEU A 181 -15.87 12.01 7.36
CA LEU A 181 -16.86 13.09 7.29
C LEU A 181 -17.82 12.91 6.11
N GLY A 182 -17.35 12.37 4.99
CA GLY A 182 -18.19 11.99 3.85
C GLY A 182 -19.24 10.95 4.23
N HIS A 183 -18.85 9.89 4.95
CA HIS A 183 -19.79 8.90 5.44
C HIS A 183 -20.87 9.52 6.36
N ILE A 184 -20.48 10.43 7.25
CA ILE A 184 -21.41 11.16 8.12
C ILE A 184 -22.34 12.06 7.31
N ARG A 185 -21.78 12.85 6.39
CA ARG A 185 -22.54 13.79 5.54
C ARG A 185 -23.65 13.10 4.75
N PHE A 186 -23.32 11.97 4.14
CA PHE A 186 -24.24 11.20 3.32
C PHE A 186 -25.09 10.22 4.11
N ARG A 187 -24.86 10.13 5.45
CA ARG A 187 -25.58 9.20 6.34
C ARG A 187 -25.47 7.76 5.86
N HIS A 188 -24.27 7.38 5.42
CA HIS A 188 -24.02 6.02 5.00
C HIS A 188 -24.25 5.07 6.16
N PRO A 189 -25.00 3.96 5.97
CA PRO A 189 -25.07 2.92 6.98
C PRO A 189 -23.67 2.35 7.19
N GLY A 190 -23.33 1.98 8.42
CA GLY A 190 -22.09 1.27 8.68
C GLY A 190 -21.99 0.02 7.81
N ASN A 191 -20.81 -0.29 7.32
CA ASN A 191 -20.59 -1.49 6.52
C ASN A 191 -20.85 -2.74 7.37
N GLY A 192 -21.52 -3.72 6.79
CA GLY A 192 -21.88 -4.97 7.45
C GLY A 192 -22.57 -5.92 6.48
N PRO A 193 -22.81 -7.18 6.89
CA PRO A 193 -23.35 -8.21 6.00
C PRO A 193 -24.77 -7.89 5.47
N GLU A 194 -25.46 -6.95 6.10
CA GLU A 194 -26.79 -6.51 5.69
C GLU A 194 -26.74 -5.42 4.59
N VAL A 195 -25.59 -4.82 4.34
CA VAL A 195 -25.41 -3.80 3.29
C VAL A 195 -24.97 -4.49 2.00
N PRO A 196 -25.74 -4.39 0.91
CA PRO A 196 -25.33 -4.94 -0.38
C PRO A 196 -23.97 -4.39 -0.83
N SER A 197 -23.14 -5.23 -1.43
CA SER A 197 -21.75 -4.87 -1.79
C SER A 197 -21.65 -3.74 -2.83
N ASP A 198 -22.66 -3.58 -3.68
CA ASP A 198 -22.76 -2.46 -4.63
C ASP A 198 -23.09 -1.15 -3.90
N ILE A 199 -23.93 -1.17 -2.89
CA ILE A 199 -24.22 -0.01 -2.04
C ILE A 199 -22.98 0.35 -1.24
N SER A 200 -22.29 -0.63 -0.64
CA SER A 200 -21.04 -0.38 0.09
C SER A 200 -19.99 0.29 -0.81
N ARG A 201 -19.78 -0.22 -2.04
CA ARG A 201 -18.86 0.41 -2.99
C ARG A 201 -19.26 1.82 -3.38
N ALA A 202 -20.54 2.07 -3.64
CA ALA A 202 -21.05 3.40 -3.96
C ALA A 202 -20.85 4.39 -2.79
N ASN A 203 -21.01 3.92 -1.55
CA ASN A 203 -20.76 4.72 -0.35
C ASN A 203 -19.28 5.11 -0.22
N GLU A 204 -18.36 4.16 -0.47
CA GLU A 204 -16.91 4.44 -0.47
C GLU A 204 -16.54 5.47 -1.54
N GLU A 205 -17.06 5.28 -2.76
CA GLU A 205 -16.81 6.21 -3.87
C GLU A 205 -17.33 7.62 -3.55
N ALA A 206 -18.49 7.74 -2.96
CA ALA A 206 -19.05 9.03 -2.57
C ALA A 206 -18.24 9.71 -1.46
N ALA A 207 -17.73 8.94 -0.47
CA ALA A 207 -16.89 9.43 0.60
C ALA A 207 -15.50 9.86 0.07
N ASP A 208 -14.91 9.07 -0.83
CA ASP A 208 -13.64 9.41 -1.48
C ASP A 208 -13.74 10.70 -2.31
N LYS A 209 -14.79 10.84 -3.12
CA LYS A 209 -15.06 12.06 -3.90
C LYS A 209 -15.23 13.28 -3.02
N PHE A 210 -15.96 13.15 -1.94
CA PHE A 210 -16.11 14.22 -0.96
C PHE A 210 -14.74 14.64 -0.38
N ALA A 211 -13.91 13.67 0.00
CA ALA A 211 -12.58 13.95 0.54
C ALA A 211 -11.71 14.68 -0.48
N LEU A 212 -11.63 14.19 -1.72
CA LEU A 212 -10.83 14.82 -2.78
C LEU A 212 -11.33 16.23 -3.13
N GLU A 213 -12.65 16.44 -3.18
CA GLU A 213 -13.22 17.75 -3.46
C GLU A 213 -12.86 18.78 -2.38
N ILE A 214 -12.88 18.40 -1.09
CA ILE A 214 -12.48 19.30 -0.02
C ILE A 214 -10.97 19.55 -0.05
N LEU A 215 -10.15 18.52 -0.28
CA LEU A 215 -8.70 18.69 -0.46
C LEU A 215 -8.39 19.65 -1.62
N ARG A 216 -9.13 19.57 -2.72
CA ARG A 216 -9.00 20.49 -3.85
C ARG A 216 -9.37 21.92 -3.46
N ARG A 217 -10.45 22.13 -2.68
CA ARG A 217 -10.84 23.46 -2.18
C ARG A 217 -9.84 24.04 -1.18
N THR A 218 -9.21 23.19 -0.37
CA THR A 218 -8.13 23.61 0.56
C THR A 218 -6.77 23.71 -0.12
N GLU A 219 -6.70 23.40 -1.43
CA GLU A 219 -5.47 23.38 -2.21
C GLU A 219 -4.37 22.50 -1.59
N THR A 220 -4.80 21.44 -0.90
CA THR A 220 -3.92 20.50 -0.22
C THR A 220 -3.63 19.33 -1.13
N ALA A 221 -2.39 19.20 -1.59
CA ALA A 221 -1.96 18.06 -2.39
C ALA A 221 -2.07 16.75 -1.58
N PRO A 222 -2.73 15.69 -2.12
CA PRO A 222 -2.97 14.44 -1.40
C PRO A 222 -1.73 13.54 -1.34
N SER A 223 -0.57 14.09 -0.98
CA SER A 223 0.75 13.44 -1.04
C SER A 223 0.84 12.13 -0.25
N GLY A 224 0.15 12.06 0.89
CA GLY A 224 0.14 10.89 1.76
C GLY A 224 -0.90 9.82 1.38
N MET A 225 -1.87 10.15 0.53
CA MET A 225 -2.98 9.24 0.20
C MET A 225 -2.51 7.95 -0.45
N ALA A 226 -1.54 8.02 -1.37
CA ALA A 226 -1.00 6.83 -2.02
C ALA A 226 -0.32 5.89 -1.01
N PHE A 227 0.48 6.44 -0.10
CA PHE A 227 1.15 5.65 0.93
C PHE A 227 0.16 5.04 1.93
N LEU A 228 -0.93 5.74 2.24
CA LEU A 228 -2.02 5.22 3.04
C LEU A 228 -2.66 3.98 2.37
N PHE A 229 -3.06 4.09 1.10
CA PHE A 229 -3.67 2.98 0.39
C PHE A 229 -2.70 1.82 0.15
N LEU A 230 -1.44 2.09 -0.16
CA LEU A 230 -0.43 1.04 -0.24
C LEU A 230 -0.24 0.35 1.12
N ALA A 231 -0.23 1.09 2.23
CA ALA A 231 -0.16 0.48 3.55
C ALA A 231 -1.35 -0.47 3.79
N PHE A 232 -2.55 -0.10 3.37
CA PHE A 232 -3.71 -0.97 3.46
C PHE A 232 -3.58 -2.20 2.54
N VAL A 233 -3.12 -2.02 1.30
CA VAL A 233 -2.95 -3.14 0.34
C VAL A 233 -1.92 -4.15 0.80
N TYR A 234 -0.78 -3.70 1.32
CA TYR A 234 0.29 -4.58 1.80
C TYR A 234 -0.01 -5.19 3.18
N GLY A 235 -0.71 -4.46 4.05
CA GLY A 235 -1.04 -4.89 5.42
C GLY A 235 -2.36 -5.66 5.55
N ALA A 236 -3.30 -5.53 4.59
CA ALA A 236 -4.60 -6.16 4.65
C ALA A 236 -4.57 -7.64 4.23
N GLN A 237 -5.55 -8.39 4.72
CA GLN A 237 -5.80 -9.76 4.25
C GLN A 237 -6.26 -9.73 2.79
N ASN A 238 -5.70 -10.61 1.98
CA ASN A 238 -6.06 -10.80 0.58
C ASN A 238 -6.69 -12.19 0.34
N ARG A 239 -7.05 -12.50 -0.90
CA ARG A 239 -7.69 -13.78 -1.27
C ARG A 239 -6.87 -15.00 -0.83
N GLY A 240 -5.54 -14.90 -0.84
CA GLY A 240 -4.62 -16.00 -0.48
C GLY A 240 -4.63 -16.37 1.02
N ASP A 241 -5.10 -15.47 1.88
CA ASP A 241 -5.18 -15.70 3.33
C ASP A 241 -6.40 -16.53 3.75
N PHE A 242 -7.29 -16.86 2.82
CA PHE A 242 -8.53 -17.59 3.08
C PHE A 242 -8.53 -18.95 2.40
N GLY A 243 -9.07 -19.96 3.09
CA GLY A 243 -9.14 -21.34 2.58
C GLY A 243 -10.01 -21.51 1.33
N ASN A 244 -10.96 -20.59 1.11
CA ASN A 244 -11.82 -20.61 -0.07
C ASN A 244 -12.38 -19.22 -0.42
N ALA A 245 -12.99 -19.08 -1.59
CA ALA A 245 -13.53 -17.82 -2.08
C ALA A 245 -14.69 -17.28 -1.23
N ALA A 246 -15.52 -18.16 -0.66
CA ALA A 246 -16.69 -17.74 0.13
C ALA A 246 -16.26 -17.10 1.45
N ASP A 247 -15.19 -17.59 2.09
CA ASP A 247 -14.65 -17.01 3.31
C ASP A 247 -14.08 -15.62 3.05
N TYR A 248 -13.35 -15.46 1.95
CA TYR A 248 -12.84 -14.15 1.52
C TYR A 248 -13.98 -13.16 1.22
N GLN A 249 -15.02 -13.59 0.50
CA GLN A 249 -16.18 -12.74 0.23
C GLN A 249 -16.90 -12.32 1.51
N ARG A 250 -17.03 -13.22 2.48
CA ARG A 250 -17.58 -12.85 3.81
C ARG A 250 -16.71 -11.82 4.51
N ALA A 251 -15.39 -11.97 4.48
CA ALA A 251 -14.47 -11.00 5.07
C ALA A 251 -14.61 -9.62 4.43
N LEU A 252 -14.71 -9.55 3.10
CA LEU A 252 -14.96 -8.29 2.38
C LEU A 252 -16.31 -7.65 2.75
N GLN A 253 -17.37 -8.44 2.99
CA GLN A 253 -18.66 -7.94 3.43
C GLN A 253 -18.62 -7.34 4.84
N HIS A 254 -17.68 -7.77 5.67
CA HIS A 254 -17.46 -7.25 7.02
C HIS A 254 -16.39 -6.15 7.09
N ALA A 255 -15.67 -5.90 6.01
CA ALA A 255 -14.69 -4.82 5.96
C ALA A 255 -15.37 -3.46 6.05
N THR A 256 -14.86 -2.59 6.92
CA THR A 256 -15.42 -1.23 7.09
C THR A 256 -15.19 -0.38 5.84
N HIS A 257 -14.06 -0.56 5.17
CA HIS A 257 -13.67 0.18 3.95
C HIS A 257 -13.09 -0.79 2.93
N PRO A 258 -13.94 -1.52 2.16
CA PRO A 258 -13.45 -2.51 1.22
C PRO A 258 -12.57 -1.87 0.14
N LEU A 259 -11.36 -2.40 0.02
CA LEU A 259 -10.46 -2.05 -1.07
C LEU A 259 -10.82 -2.85 -2.32
N SER A 260 -10.82 -2.20 -3.46
CA SER A 260 -11.00 -2.86 -4.75
C SER A 260 -10.14 -2.20 -5.82
N GLU A 261 -9.79 -2.98 -6.84
CA GLU A 261 -9.12 -2.49 -8.04
C GLU A 261 -9.84 -1.25 -8.60
N ALA A 262 -11.16 -1.36 -8.83
CA ALA A 262 -11.96 -0.28 -9.40
C ALA A 262 -11.90 1.01 -8.55
N ARG A 263 -11.95 0.91 -7.21
CA ARG A 263 -11.83 2.07 -6.31
C ARG A 263 -10.49 2.76 -6.47
N MET A 264 -9.39 1.98 -6.46
CA MET A 264 -8.04 2.53 -6.61
C MET A 264 -7.83 3.17 -7.97
N GLN A 265 -8.35 2.55 -9.03
CA GLN A 265 -8.25 3.11 -10.38
C GLN A 265 -9.09 4.38 -10.55
N THR A 266 -10.28 4.45 -9.94
CA THR A 266 -11.11 5.67 -9.92
C THR A 266 -10.37 6.82 -9.26
N LEU A 267 -9.79 6.59 -8.06
CA LEU A 267 -8.99 7.60 -7.35
C LEU A 267 -7.77 8.05 -8.18
N ALA A 268 -7.07 7.11 -8.81
CA ALA A 268 -5.94 7.42 -9.67
C ALA A 268 -6.34 8.33 -10.85
N ASN A 269 -7.48 8.04 -11.49
CA ASN A 269 -7.99 8.84 -12.60
C ASN A 269 -8.42 10.24 -12.14
N GLU A 270 -9.14 10.34 -11.01
CA GLU A 270 -9.53 11.64 -10.45
C GLU A 270 -8.33 12.52 -10.11
N LEU A 271 -7.24 11.94 -9.61
CA LEU A 271 -6.00 12.69 -9.38
C LEU A 271 -5.33 13.14 -10.67
N ARG A 272 -5.33 12.31 -11.74
CA ARG A 272 -4.78 12.72 -13.04
C ARG A 272 -5.55 13.88 -13.62
N ASP A 273 -6.88 13.80 -13.57
CA ASP A 273 -7.77 14.83 -14.10
C ASP A 273 -7.66 16.14 -13.30
N ALA A 274 -7.39 16.08 -12.01
CA ALA A 274 -7.24 17.24 -11.12
C ALA A 274 -5.78 17.68 -10.90
N ALA A 275 -4.80 17.11 -11.62
CA ALA A 275 -3.39 17.33 -11.34
C ALA A 275 -2.99 18.83 -11.41
N ASP A 276 -3.52 19.57 -12.38
CA ASP A 276 -3.26 21.00 -12.52
C ASP A 276 -3.93 21.84 -11.42
N ASP A 277 -5.10 21.41 -10.93
CA ASP A 277 -5.80 22.07 -9.82
C ASP A 277 -5.00 21.97 -8.52
N PHE A 278 -4.46 20.79 -8.20
CA PHE A 278 -3.64 20.57 -7.03
C PHE A 278 -2.24 21.24 -7.11
N ALA A 279 -1.72 21.43 -8.33
CA ALA A 279 -0.42 22.07 -8.54
C ALA A 279 -0.52 23.61 -8.63
N ARG A 280 -1.72 24.18 -8.69
CA ARG A 280 -1.96 25.60 -9.03
C ARG A 280 -1.17 26.57 -8.18
N ASN A 281 -1.04 26.30 -6.90
CA ASN A 281 -0.37 27.18 -5.93
C ASN A 281 1.05 26.75 -5.57
N GLU A 282 1.55 25.69 -6.16
CA GLU A 282 2.94 25.31 -5.99
C GLU A 282 3.87 26.33 -6.66
N THR A 283 4.99 26.64 -6.03
CA THR A 283 5.99 27.57 -6.59
C THR A 283 6.53 27.06 -7.93
N ASP A 284 6.68 25.76 -8.08
CA ASP A 284 6.97 25.05 -9.31
C ASP A 284 5.78 24.15 -9.65
N GLN A 285 4.90 24.67 -10.52
CA GLN A 285 3.67 23.98 -10.91
C GLN A 285 3.96 22.67 -11.68
N ASP A 286 5.03 22.63 -12.47
CA ASP A 286 5.42 21.42 -13.21
C ASP A 286 5.88 20.33 -12.23
N ALA A 287 6.68 20.67 -11.24
CA ALA A 287 7.07 19.74 -10.18
C ALA A 287 5.87 19.29 -9.35
N GLY A 288 4.97 20.21 -9.00
CA GLY A 288 3.71 19.90 -8.31
C GLY A 288 2.85 18.92 -9.12
N ARG A 289 2.61 19.21 -10.39
CA ARG A 289 1.87 18.33 -11.29
C ARG A 289 2.49 16.93 -11.41
N LYS A 290 3.81 16.84 -11.58
CA LYS A 290 4.53 15.56 -11.59
C LYS A 290 4.36 14.78 -10.28
N ALA A 291 4.37 15.45 -9.14
CA ALA A 291 4.14 14.81 -7.85
C ALA A 291 2.72 14.21 -7.76
N ILE A 292 1.68 14.92 -8.22
CA ILE A 292 0.31 14.40 -8.26
C ILE A 292 0.19 13.20 -9.22
N LEU A 293 0.80 13.27 -10.39
CA LEU A 293 0.81 12.15 -11.35
C LEU A 293 1.56 10.93 -10.78
N PHE A 294 2.64 11.14 -10.02
CA PHE A 294 3.31 10.07 -9.28
C PHE A 294 2.38 9.40 -8.26
N ILE A 295 1.63 10.20 -7.47
CA ILE A 295 0.65 9.68 -6.51
C ILE A 295 -0.42 8.85 -7.24
N ALA A 296 -0.95 9.35 -8.36
CA ALA A 296 -1.90 8.63 -9.19
C ALA A 296 -1.33 7.30 -9.71
N GLY A 297 -0.05 7.29 -10.09
CA GLY A 297 0.68 6.08 -10.48
C GLY A 297 0.75 5.05 -9.35
N GLN A 298 1.04 5.49 -8.12
CA GLN A 298 1.06 4.60 -6.94
C GLN A 298 -0.32 4.00 -6.63
N LEU A 299 -1.41 4.74 -6.86
CA LEU A 299 -2.77 4.19 -6.72
C LEU A 299 -3.10 3.18 -7.83
N SER A 300 -2.62 3.42 -9.07
CA SER A 300 -2.75 2.42 -10.13
C SER A 300 -1.96 1.15 -9.82
N LEU A 301 -0.78 1.26 -9.19
CA LEU A 301 -0.03 0.10 -8.69
C LEU A 301 -0.84 -0.66 -7.61
N ALA A 302 -1.47 0.06 -6.68
CA ALA A 302 -2.36 -0.54 -5.70
C ALA A 302 -3.52 -1.29 -6.36
N ALA A 303 -4.12 -0.72 -7.43
CA ALA A 303 -5.16 -1.37 -8.22
C ALA A 303 -4.65 -2.67 -8.87
N GLN A 304 -3.48 -2.65 -9.49
CA GLN A 304 -2.85 -3.84 -10.08
C GLN A 304 -2.59 -4.94 -9.04
N ILE A 305 -2.05 -4.60 -7.87
CA ILE A 305 -1.83 -5.56 -6.80
C ILE A 305 -3.15 -6.22 -6.37
N LEU A 306 -4.23 -5.44 -6.28
CA LEU A 306 -5.55 -5.97 -5.90
C LEU A 306 -6.18 -6.86 -6.98
N ALA A 307 -5.90 -6.59 -8.25
CA ALA A 307 -6.40 -7.34 -9.40
C ALA A 307 -5.62 -8.63 -9.65
N ASP A 308 -4.31 -8.66 -9.37
CA ASP A 308 -3.41 -9.74 -9.75
C ASP A 308 -3.13 -10.70 -8.58
N PRO A 309 -3.69 -11.93 -8.60
CA PRO A 309 -3.43 -12.94 -7.57
C PRO A 309 -1.96 -13.38 -7.49
N ASP A 310 -1.17 -13.20 -8.53
CA ASP A 310 0.24 -13.58 -8.55
C ASP A 310 1.08 -12.55 -7.83
N LEU A 311 0.79 -11.26 -8.03
CA LEU A 311 1.38 -10.18 -7.24
C LEU A 311 1.01 -10.30 -5.76
N GLN A 312 -0.24 -10.61 -5.45
CA GLN A 312 -0.67 -10.83 -4.06
C GLN A 312 0.11 -11.99 -3.42
N ARG A 313 0.26 -13.13 -4.13
CA ARG A 313 1.05 -14.26 -3.63
C ARG A 313 2.53 -13.91 -3.42
N LEU A 314 3.09 -13.09 -4.29
CA LEU A 314 4.47 -12.61 -4.15
C LEU A 314 4.64 -11.75 -2.89
N ILE A 315 3.75 -10.79 -2.69
CA ILE A 315 3.73 -9.94 -1.48
C ILE A 315 3.58 -10.80 -0.23
N ASP A 316 2.70 -11.79 -0.25
CA ASP A 316 2.50 -12.71 0.86
C ASP A 316 3.75 -13.54 1.14
N GLN A 317 4.45 -14.01 0.11
CA GLN A 317 5.72 -14.73 0.27
C GLN A 317 6.80 -13.82 0.87
N ILE A 318 6.91 -12.59 0.38
CA ILE A 318 7.83 -11.59 0.94
C ILE A 318 7.52 -11.38 2.42
N GLY A 319 6.26 -11.12 2.77
CA GLY A 319 5.85 -10.90 4.16
C GLY A 319 6.18 -12.07 5.10
N ARG A 320 5.99 -13.32 4.62
CA ARG A 320 6.30 -14.54 5.40
C ARG A 320 7.80 -14.81 5.56
N THR A 321 8.66 -14.25 4.72
CA THR A 321 10.10 -14.52 4.71
C THR A 321 10.93 -13.32 5.17
N THR A 322 10.35 -12.14 5.25
CA THR A 322 11.03 -10.92 5.69
C THR A 322 11.36 -10.98 7.18
N THR A 323 12.58 -10.64 7.51
CA THR A 323 13.06 -10.48 8.90
C THR A 323 13.50 -9.04 9.15
N ILE A 324 13.57 -8.61 10.41
CA ILE A 324 14.03 -7.26 10.77
C ILE A 324 15.40 -6.92 10.16
N ALA A 325 16.31 -7.88 10.09
CA ALA A 325 17.63 -7.66 9.48
C ALA A 325 17.55 -7.33 7.98
N MET A 326 16.50 -7.80 7.30
CA MET A 326 16.28 -7.53 5.87
C MET A 326 15.64 -6.17 5.61
N LEU A 327 15.13 -5.49 6.65
CA LEU A 327 14.48 -4.18 6.56
C LEU A 327 15.45 -3.00 6.69
N ALA A 328 16.76 -3.26 6.82
CA ALA A 328 17.76 -2.20 6.80
C ALA A 328 17.64 -1.37 5.51
N PRO A 329 17.76 -0.03 5.58
CA PRO A 329 17.71 0.84 4.42
C PRO A 329 18.69 0.40 3.33
N ARG A 330 18.21 0.25 2.12
CA ARG A 330 18.99 -0.18 0.95
C ARG A 330 18.85 0.85 -0.17
N ARG A 331 19.94 1.12 -0.85
CA ARG A 331 19.86 1.94 -2.07
C ARG A 331 19.19 1.13 -3.18
N PRO A 332 18.50 1.77 -4.11
CA PRO A 332 17.97 1.09 -5.29
C PRO A 332 19.06 0.23 -5.94
N GLY A 333 18.77 -1.07 -6.10
CA GLY A 333 19.72 -2.05 -6.64
C GLY A 333 20.68 -2.73 -5.64
N GLU A 334 20.66 -2.38 -4.35
CA GLU A 334 21.35 -3.16 -3.31
C GLU A 334 20.47 -4.35 -2.88
N THR A 335 21.01 -5.57 -3.03
CA THR A 335 20.33 -6.77 -2.52
C THR A 335 20.53 -6.89 -1.00
N ALA A 336 19.52 -7.41 -0.28
CA ALA A 336 19.70 -7.79 1.11
C ALA A 336 20.89 -8.74 1.26
N ALA A 337 21.76 -8.52 2.25
CA ALA A 337 22.79 -9.48 2.58
C ALA A 337 22.11 -10.84 2.89
N PRO A 338 22.55 -11.95 2.28
CA PRO A 338 21.92 -13.23 2.51
C PRO A 338 22.00 -13.57 4.00
N ALA A 339 20.87 -13.83 4.64
CA ALA A 339 20.84 -14.49 5.94
C ALA A 339 21.67 -15.77 5.81
N LYS A 340 22.62 -16.02 6.73
CA LYS A 340 23.44 -17.23 6.73
C LYS A 340 22.53 -18.45 6.93
N THR A 341 21.93 -18.95 5.89
CA THR A 341 21.33 -20.27 5.83
C THR A 341 22.24 -21.15 5.01
N SER A 342 22.90 -22.09 5.67
CA SER A 342 23.57 -23.21 5.04
C SER A 342 22.51 -24.07 4.33
N GLY A 343 22.39 -23.87 3.01
CA GLY A 343 21.50 -24.66 2.15
C GLY A 343 21.95 -24.51 0.70
N VAL A 344 22.22 -25.61 0.09
CA VAL A 344 22.69 -25.83 -1.29
C VAL A 344 22.02 -24.86 -2.27
N VAL A 345 22.82 -23.97 -2.87
CA VAL A 345 22.40 -23.09 -3.97
C VAL A 345 22.20 -23.96 -5.20
N ALA A 346 20.94 -24.24 -5.54
CA ALA A 346 20.61 -24.68 -6.89
C ALA A 346 20.97 -23.53 -7.84
N SER A 347 21.72 -23.78 -8.90
CA SER A 347 22.06 -22.79 -9.90
C SER A 347 20.79 -22.20 -10.50
N ALA A 348 20.50 -20.92 -10.25
CA ALA A 348 19.36 -20.22 -10.82
C ALA A 348 19.47 -20.25 -12.36
N GLY A 349 18.41 -20.65 -13.04
CA GLY A 349 18.33 -20.66 -14.51
C GLY A 349 18.31 -19.24 -15.10
N PRO A 350 18.32 -19.08 -16.44
CA PRO A 350 18.16 -17.77 -17.05
C PRO A 350 16.82 -17.12 -16.65
N PHE A 351 16.81 -15.82 -16.48
CA PHE A 351 15.66 -15.02 -16.07
C PHE A 351 15.12 -15.35 -14.66
N ASP A 352 16.01 -15.70 -13.73
CA ASP A 352 15.66 -15.92 -12.34
C ASP A 352 16.77 -15.34 -11.45
N GLY A 353 16.51 -14.23 -10.74
CA GLY A 353 17.43 -13.53 -9.85
C GLY A 353 17.47 -12.03 -10.10
N SER A 354 18.45 -11.36 -9.45
CA SER A 354 18.64 -9.92 -9.55
C SER A 354 19.75 -9.59 -10.55
N TYR A 355 19.48 -8.61 -11.40
CA TYR A 355 20.36 -8.18 -12.49
C TYR A 355 20.60 -6.67 -12.38
N LYS A 356 21.85 -6.24 -12.63
CA LYS A 356 22.23 -4.84 -12.80
C LYS A 356 22.64 -4.61 -14.24
N GLY A 357 22.26 -3.48 -14.80
CA GLY A 357 22.57 -3.18 -16.19
C GLY A 357 22.22 -1.75 -16.57
N GLU A 358 21.90 -1.56 -17.83
CA GLU A 358 21.54 -0.27 -18.39
C GLU A 358 20.26 -0.41 -19.23
N ILE A 359 19.40 0.61 -19.14
CA ILE A 359 18.28 0.79 -20.05
C ILE A 359 18.57 2.00 -20.94
N GLY A 360 18.45 1.82 -22.26
CA GLY A 360 18.49 2.90 -23.23
C GLY A 360 17.18 3.65 -23.23
N LEU A 361 17.24 4.96 -23.12
CA LEU A 361 16.13 5.90 -23.23
C LEU A 361 16.41 6.84 -24.42
N PRO A 362 15.41 7.58 -24.95
CA PRO A 362 15.63 8.51 -26.05
C PRO A 362 16.74 9.54 -25.80
N ASP A 363 16.94 9.92 -24.53
CA ASP A 363 17.92 10.92 -24.11
C ASP A 363 19.25 10.34 -23.59
N GLY A 364 19.46 9.02 -23.71
CA GLY A 364 20.70 8.33 -23.26
C GLY A 364 20.42 7.04 -22.49
N SER A 365 21.48 6.41 -21.96
CA SER A 365 21.37 5.21 -21.12
C SER A 365 21.39 5.59 -19.65
N VAL A 366 20.60 4.89 -18.84
CA VAL A 366 20.59 4.99 -17.38
C VAL A 366 20.78 3.61 -16.74
N ALA A 367 21.44 3.59 -15.59
CA ALA A 367 21.60 2.37 -14.80
C ALA A 367 20.25 1.85 -14.33
N ILE A 368 20.02 0.55 -14.48
CA ILE A 368 18.79 -0.14 -14.10
C ILE A 368 19.08 -1.39 -13.28
N SER A 369 18.24 -1.65 -12.30
CA SER A 369 18.20 -2.91 -11.58
C SER A 369 16.90 -3.64 -11.96
N THR A 370 17.02 -4.91 -12.32
CA THR A 370 15.89 -5.77 -12.72
C THR A 370 15.90 -7.03 -11.86
N VAL A 371 14.81 -7.30 -11.19
CA VAL A 371 14.62 -8.53 -10.41
C VAL A 371 13.62 -9.40 -11.15
N LEU A 372 14.03 -10.60 -11.51
CA LEU A 372 13.21 -11.56 -12.24
C LEU A 372 12.97 -12.79 -11.39
N LYS A 373 11.77 -13.33 -11.43
CA LYS A 373 11.39 -14.61 -10.84
C LYS A 373 10.78 -15.51 -11.90
N ARG A 374 11.38 -16.67 -12.08
CA ARG A 374 10.93 -17.65 -13.07
C ARG A 374 10.24 -18.85 -12.42
N GLN A 375 9.04 -19.16 -12.90
CA GLN A 375 8.29 -20.37 -12.56
C GLN A 375 7.93 -21.15 -13.84
N GLY A 376 8.71 -22.17 -14.13
CA GLY A 376 8.55 -22.91 -15.39
C GLY A 376 8.95 -22.03 -16.57
N ASN A 377 8.00 -21.72 -17.45
CA ASN A 377 8.17 -20.78 -18.57
C ASN A 377 7.64 -19.37 -18.29
N HIS A 378 6.96 -19.13 -17.17
CA HIS A 378 6.50 -17.81 -16.76
C HIS A 378 7.59 -17.08 -15.99
N VAL A 379 7.76 -15.78 -16.27
CA VAL A 379 8.67 -14.87 -15.58
C VAL A 379 7.90 -13.62 -15.19
N THR A 380 8.01 -13.25 -13.93
CA THR A 380 7.56 -11.96 -13.43
C THR A 380 8.75 -11.18 -12.92
N GLY A 381 8.68 -9.85 -12.88
CA GLY A 381 9.78 -9.06 -12.39
C GLY A 381 9.42 -7.63 -12.09
N GLU A 382 10.37 -6.99 -11.42
CA GLU A 382 10.34 -5.56 -11.13
C GLU A 382 11.65 -4.94 -11.62
N TYR A 383 11.57 -3.66 -11.98
CA TYR A 383 12.76 -2.91 -12.38
C TYR A 383 12.75 -1.50 -11.80
N PHE A 384 13.96 -0.95 -11.63
CA PHE A 384 14.20 0.34 -11.00
C PHE A 384 15.32 1.06 -11.73
N TYR A 385 15.09 2.31 -12.13
CA TYR A 385 16.11 3.20 -12.68
C TYR A 385 15.84 4.65 -12.26
N GLY A 386 16.85 5.34 -11.73
CA GLY A 386 16.67 6.70 -11.25
C GLY A 386 15.49 6.81 -10.26
N ALA A 387 14.44 7.55 -10.64
CA ALA A 387 13.17 7.64 -9.92
C ALA A 387 12.07 6.74 -10.51
N GLY A 388 12.34 6.03 -11.62
CA GLY A 388 11.39 5.16 -12.29
C GLY A 388 11.34 3.77 -11.66
N ARG A 389 10.14 3.22 -11.57
CA ARG A 389 9.87 1.85 -11.13
C ARG A 389 8.74 1.27 -11.96
N GLY A 390 8.95 0.06 -12.44
CA GLY A 390 7.91 -0.67 -13.14
C GLY A 390 7.94 -2.16 -12.85
N THR A 391 6.97 -2.84 -13.41
CA THR A 391 6.85 -4.30 -13.36
C THR A 391 6.93 -4.88 -14.76
N LEU A 392 7.28 -6.14 -14.85
CA LEU A 392 7.20 -6.90 -16.09
C LEU A 392 6.69 -8.31 -15.84
N ALA A 393 5.94 -8.83 -16.80
CA ALA A 393 5.46 -10.21 -16.79
C ALA A 393 5.55 -10.80 -18.21
N GLY A 394 5.98 -12.05 -18.33
CA GLY A 394 6.15 -12.65 -19.64
C GLY A 394 6.35 -14.15 -19.64
N ILE A 395 6.62 -14.66 -20.83
CA ILE A 395 6.80 -16.10 -21.08
C ILE A 395 8.15 -16.33 -21.76
N VAL A 396 8.87 -17.36 -21.31
CA VAL A 396 10.06 -17.84 -21.99
C VAL A 396 9.63 -18.75 -23.12
N ASP A 397 9.77 -18.28 -24.36
CA ASP A 397 9.56 -19.02 -25.59
C ASP A 397 10.89 -19.12 -26.36
N LYS A 398 11.24 -20.33 -26.79
CA LYS A 398 12.49 -20.63 -27.57
C LYS A 398 13.75 -20.01 -26.94
N GLY A 399 13.79 -19.95 -25.60
CA GLY A 399 14.94 -19.43 -24.85
C GLY A 399 15.00 -17.93 -24.69
N ALA A 400 14.08 -17.14 -25.26
CA ALA A 400 13.93 -15.73 -25.03
C ALA A 400 12.72 -15.46 -24.09
N LEU A 401 12.82 -14.46 -23.24
CA LEU A 401 11.70 -13.94 -22.46
C LEU A 401 11.01 -12.86 -23.28
N VAL A 402 9.78 -13.10 -23.67
CA VAL A 402 8.88 -12.08 -24.23
C VAL A 402 8.00 -11.60 -23.09
N PHE A 403 7.96 -10.29 -22.85
CA PHE A 403 7.27 -9.73 -21.69
C PHE A 403 6.52 -8.46 -22.03
N GLU A 404 5.50 -8.20 -21.24
CA GLU A 404 4.85 -6.90 -21.11
C GLU A 404 5.44 -6.17 -19.90
N TRP A 405 5.60 -4.85 -19.98
CA TRP A 405 6.04 -4.02 -18.87
C TRP A 405 5.02 -2.91 -18.62
N THR A 406 4.99 -2.44 -17.36
CA THR A 406 4.13 -1.34 -16.93
C THR A 406 4.89 -0.44 -15.97
N GLU A 407 4.79 0.88 -16.20
CA GLU A 407 5.37 1.92 -15.37
C GLU A 407 4.41 3.10 -15.28
N GLY A 408 3.67 3.21 -14.17
CA GLY A 408 2.62 4.22 -14.04
C GLY A 408 1.56 4.07 -15.13
N PRO A 409 1.33 5.12 -15.95
CA PRO A 409 0.39 5.07 -17.07
C PRO A 409 0.97 4.42 -18.32
N ASP A 410 2.29 4.27 -18.38
CA ASP A 410 2.99 3.77 -19.55
C ASP A 410 3.08 2.24 -19.49
N HIS A 411 2.97 1.62 -20.65
CA HIS A 411 3.08 0.19 -20.82
C HIS A 411 3.64 -0.13 -22.19
N GLY A 412 4.11 -1.35 -22.35
CA GLY A 412 4.61 -1.82 -23.63
C GLY A 412 5.16 -3.23 -23.55
N HIS A 413 5.92 -3.59 -24.55
CA HIS A 413 6.46 -4.94 -24.72
C HIS A 413 7.98 -4.91 -24.74
N GLY A 414 8.58 -6.09 -24.51
CA GLY A 414 10.02 -6.26 -24.65
C GLY A 414 10.43 -7.71 -24.83
N VAL A 415 11.68 -7.90 -25.21
CA VAL A 415 12.25 -9.24 -25.40
C VAL A 415 13.64 -9.28 -24.80
N PHE A 416 13.88 -10.19 -23.85
CA PHE A 416 15.23 -10.47 -23.32
C PHE A 416 15.76 -11.80 -23.86
N ARG A 417 17.05 -11.84 -24.20
CA ARG A 417 17.81 -13.03 -24.57
C ARG A 417 18.88 -13.27 -23.52
N PRO A 418 19.03 -14.52 -23.01
CA PRO A 418 20.04 -14.81 -22.00
C PRO A 418 21.44 -14.80 -22.63
N GLY A 419 22.43 -14.37 -21.86
CA GLY A 419 23.84 -14.55 -22.20
C GLY A 419 24.27 -16.01 -22.09
N PRO A 420 25.46 -16.35 -22.61
CA PRO A 420 25.93 -17.74 -22.71
C PRO A 420 26.02 -18.47 -21.36
N ALA A 421 26.31 -17.79 -20.28
CA ALA A 421 26.43 -18.35 -18.94
C ALA A 421 25.10 -18.29 -18.15
N ALA A 422 24.02 -17.80 -18.74
CA ALA A 422 22.73 -17.55 -18.10
C ALA A 422 22.80 -16.60 -16.87
N ASP A 423 23.89 -15.86 -16.74
CA ASP A 423 24.14 -14.86 -15.68
C ASP A 423 23.81 -13.42 -16.14
N SER A 424 23.39 -13.26 -17.37
CA SER A 424 23.10 -11.98 -18.00
C SER A 424 21.97 -12.10 -19.01
N PHE A 425 21.40 -10.97 -19.36
CA PHE A 425 20.49 -10.83 -20.48
C PHE A 425 20.76 -9.54 -21.26
N SER A 426 20.35 -9.54 -22.51
CA SER A 426 20.26 -8.35 -23.34
C SER A 426 18.98 -8.38 -24.16
N GLY A 427 18.42 -7.23 -24.46
CA GLY A 427 17.20 -7.15 -25.24
C GLY A 427 16.78 -5.73 -25.56
N ASN A 428 15.57 -5.61 -26.07
CA ASN A 428 14.94 -4.34 -26.39
C ASN A 428 13.58 -4.24 -25.69
N TRP A 429 13.11 -3.01 -25.61
CA TRP A 429 11.77 -2.70 -25.11
C TRP A 429 11.16 -1.58 -25.98
N GLY A 430 9.84 -1.45 -25.94
CA GLY A 430 9.10 -0.45 -26.66
C GLY A 430 7.77 -0.12 -26.02
N PHE A 431 7.10 0.90 -26.51
CA PHE A 431 5.81 1.38 -26.01
C PHE A 431 4.63 0.73 -26.74
N GLY A 432 3.52 0.53 -26.01
CA GLY A 432 2.30 -0.07 -26.58
C GLY A 432 2.58 -1.45 -27.20
N ASP A 433 2.23 -1.65 -28.47
CA ASP A 433 2.43 -2.91 -29.18
C ASP A 433 3.87 -3.11 -29.73
N SER A 434 4.75 -2.12 -29.58
CA SER A 434 6.15 -2.22 -30.04
C SER A 434 7.02 -2.88 -28.97
N ASP A 435 8.00 -3.68 -29.40
CA ASP A 435 9.00 -4.29 -28.54
C ASP A 435 10.43 -3.69 -28.67
N SER A 436 10.57 -2.58 -29.42
CA SER A 436 11.90 -2.10 -29.84
C SER A 436 12.06 -0.58 -30.00
N ASP A 437 10.99 0.20 -29.99
CA ASP A 437 11.05 1.66 -30.19
C ASP A 437 11.41 2.45 -28.92
N GLY A 438 11.43 1.82 -27.74
CA GLY A 438 11.84 2.44 -26.49
C GLY A 438 13.37 2.42 -26.28
N GLY A 439 14.06 1.37 -26.71
CA GLY A 439 15.51 1.27 -26.60
C GLY A 439 16.03 -0.11 -26.23
N SER A 440 17.29 -0.17 -25.80
CA SER A 440 17.94 -1.40 -25.34
C SER A 440 17.78 -1.58 -23.84
N TRP A 441 17.86 -2.85 -23.38
CA TRP A 441 17.84 -3.18 -21.95
C TRP A 441 18.80 -4.34 -21.67
N THR A 442 19.73 -4.15 -20.76
CA THR A 442 20.72 -5.15 -20.38
C THR A 442 20.69 -5.41 -18.89
N GLY A 443 21.09 -6.63 -18.49
CA GLY A 443 21.24 -6.98 -17.09
C GLY A 443 22.27 -8.08 -16.88
N ARG A 444 23.04 -7.98 -15.77
CA ARG A 444 23.98 -9.00 -15.33
C ARG A 444 23.85 -9.20 -13.82
N ARG A 445 23.91 -10.48 -13.36
CA ARG A 445 23.90 -10.85 -11.93
C ARG A 445 25.17 -10.43 -11.24
#